data_96991b308482689931685d556de05219
#
_entry.id   96991b308482689931685d556de05219
#
_cell.length_a   1.000
_cell.length_b   1.000
_cell.length_c   1.000
_cell.angle_alpha   90.00
_cell.angle_beta   90.00
_cell.angle_gamma   90.00
#
_symmetry.space_group_name_H-M   'P 1'
#
loop_
_entity.id
_entity.type
_entity.pdbx_description
1 polymer ?
#
loop_
_entity_poly.entity_id
_entity_poly.type
_entity_poly.pdbx_seq_one_letter_code
_entity_poly.pdbx_strand_id
1 'polypeptide(L)'
;MGKKPKNETTPMDTPMTPLIDFSDPCLRTFLPVLLQDHTTGKNIIWATDPTPENLCCFSDEITLKQVESAGIVPRVLKRIESQKERTRKKAEVFTPTRVCKKMVDLAEKDLDVDNWENFISKTCLEVTCGEAPFLVSRYDTVTGEPIPVPDRIGLLDRKLRAISQNIRKYPYGRSGAKRMEWTYNRYKCGYGALYFGAALKAFSSTYGYEWQGDNLLLARANLLLTYCEHWRQYFKREPIKAHVEIIAEIVSWNVWQMDGLKKTVPGTDIPCKIKDWKANKEILFKDVGENE
;
A
#
# COMPACT_ATOMS: atom_id res chain seq x y z
N MET A 1 -7.07 16.58 -61.67
CA MET A 1 -6.11 15.90 -60.79
C MET A 1 -6.63 15.98 -59.35
N GLY A 2 -7.34 14.95 -58.92
CA GLY A 2 -7.92 14.88 -57.58
C GLY A 2 -6.89 14.34 -56.57
N LYS A 3 -6.69 15.06 -55.47
CA LYS A 3 -5.92 14.59 -54.32
C LYS A 3 -6.77 13.58 -53.56
N LYS A 4 -6.25 12.34 -53.39
CA LYS A 4 -6.81 11.33 -52.50
C LYS A 4 -6.64 11.79 -51.03
N PRO A 5 -7.63 11.55 -50.15
CA PRO A 5 -7.47 11.82 -48.74
C PRO A 5 -6.46 10.82 -48.12
N LYS A 6 -5.56 11.33 -47.26
CA LYS A 6 -4.68 10.51 -46.44
C LYS A 6 -5.53 9.81 -45.40
N ASN A 7 -5.46 8.48 -45.36
CA ASN A 7 -5.96 7.69 -44.24
C ASN A 7 -5.17 8.05 -43.01
N GLU A 8 -5.81 8.75 -42.07
CA GLU A 8 -5.34 8.81 -40.67
C GLU A 8 -5.56 7.42 -40.04
N THR A 9 -4.49 6.73 -39.83
CA THR A 9 -4.47 5.50 -38.99
C THR A 9 -4.80 5.93 -37.58
N THR A 10 -5.97 5.55 -37.10
CA THR A 10 -6.35 5.58 -35.68
C THR A 10 -5.28 4.84 -34.87
N PRO A 11 -4.83 5.38 -33.73
CA PRO A 11 -3.89 4.65 -32.86
C PRO A 11 -4.55 3.32 -32.47
N MET A 12 -3.85 2.21 -32.72
CA MET A 12 -4.28 0.90 -32.25
C MET A 12 -4.45 0.98 -30.74
N ASP A 13 -5.62 0.56 -30.24
CA ASP A 13 -5.89 0.28 -28.83
C ASP A 13 -4.86 -0.75 -28.32
N THR A 14 -3.76 -0.25 -27.79
CA THR A 14 -2.88 -1.07 -26.97
C THR A 14 -3.66 -1.35 -25.68
N PRO A 15 -3.94 -2.60 -25.30
CA PRO A 15 -4.66 -2.87 -24.06
C PRO A 15 -3.89 -2.22 -22.91
N MET A 16 -4.52 -1.26 -22.25
CA MET A 16 -3.93 -0.61 -21.08
C MET A 16 -3.70 -1.68 -20.02
N THR A 17 -2.44 -1.89 -19.67
CA THR A 17 -2.08 -2.76 -18.55
C THR A 17 -2.80 -2.25 -17.29
N PRO A 18 -3.56 -3.08 -16.58
CA PRO A 18 -4.29 -2.64 -15.40
C PRO A 18 -3.31 -2.11 -14.34
N LEU A 19 -3.64 -0.99 -13.70
CA LEU A 19 -2.80 -0.39 -12.65
C LEU A 19 -2.63 -1.32 -11.44
N ILE A 20 -3.66 -2.12 -11.16
CA ILE A 20 -3.65 -3.22 -10.19
C ILE A 20 -4.37 -4.38 -10.86
N ASP A 21 -3.64 -5.46 -11.10
CA ASP A 21 -4.17 -6.68 -11.70
C ASP A 21 -4.31 -7.76 -10.62
N PHE A 22 -5.52 -7.95 -10.12
CA PHE A 22 -5.81 -9.00 -9.14
C PHE A 22 -5.73 -10.42 -9.70
N SER A 23 -5.64 -10.57 -11.04
CA SER A 23 -5.39 -11.86 -11.67
C SER A 23 -3.90 -12.24 -11.70
N ASP A 24 -2.99 -11.29 -11.45
CA ASP A 24 -1.56 -11.55 -11.31
C ASP A 24 -1.31 -12.65 -10.28
N PRO A 25 -0.60 -13.73 -10.63
CA PRO A 25 -0.42 -14.87 -9.73
C PRO A 25 0.22 -14.51 -8.39
N CYS A 26 1.09 -13.51 -8.34
CA CYS A 26 1.71 -13.03 -7.11
C CYS A 26 0.66 -12.40 -6.20
N LEU A 27 -0.11 -11.43 -6.73
CA LEU A 27 -1.14 -10.75 -5.95
C LEU A 27 -2.27 -11.72 -5.54
N ARG A 28 -2.73 -12.53 -6.49
CA ARG A 28 -3.80 -13.53 -6.26
C ARG A 28 -3.47 -14.51 -5.13
N THR A 29 -2.21 -14.94 -5.03
CA THR A 29 -1.76 -15.85 -3.96
C THR A 29 -1.97 -15.26 -2.57
N PHE A 30 -1.82 -13.94 -2.40
CA PHE A 30 -1.91 -13.27 -1.11
C PHE A 30 -3.24 -12.53 -0.87
N LEU A 31 -4.18 -12.59 -1.82
CA LEU A 31 -5.52 -12.00 -1.64
C LEU A 31 -6.22 -12.44 -0.34
N PRO A 32 -6.18 -13.73 0.08
CA PRO A 32 -6.80 -14.12 1.35
C PRO A 32 -6.23 -13.36 2.55
N VAL A 33 -4.92 -13.10 2.58
CA VAL A 33 -4.28 -12.31 3.63
C VAL A 33 -4.64 -10.84 3.52
N LEU A 34 -4.67 -10.29 2.29
CA LEU A 34 -5.01 -8.88 2.06
C LEU A 34 -6.50 -8.58 2.34
N LEU A 35 -7.37 -9.57 2.31
CA LEU A 35 -8.79 -9.43 2.65
C LEU A 35 -9.04 -9.53 4.15
N GLN A 36 -8.14 -10.10 4.93
CA GLN A 36 -8.35 -10.36 6.35
C GLN A 36 -8.53 -9.07 7.17
N ASP A 37 -9.57 -9.02 8.00
CA ASP A 37 -9.73 -8.06 9.09
C ASP A 37 -9.36 -8.72 10.41
N HIS A 38 -8.25 -8.31 10.99
CA HIS A 38 -7.72 -8.88 12.23
C HIS A 38 -8.55 -8.51 13.47
N THR A 39 -9.41 -7.49 13.38
CA THR A 39 -10.30 -7.11 14.48
C THR A 39 -11.45 -8.12 14.62
N THR A 40 -12.06 -8.49 13.52
CA THR A 40 -13.23 -9.37 13.49
C THR A 40 -12.88 -10.83 13.24
N GLY A 41 -11.70 -11.12 12.69
CA GLY A 41 -11.29 -12.45 12.22
C GLY A 41 -11.95 -12.89 10.93
N LYS A 42 -12.67 -11.99 10.25
CA LYS A 42 -13.35 -12.18 8.98
C LYS A 42 -12.65 -11.42 7.86
N ASN A 43 -13.25 -11.35 6.68
CA ASN A 43 -12.78 -10.43 5.65
C ASN A 43 -13.24 -9.00 5.94
N ILE A 44 -12.53 -8.02 5.34
CA ILE A 44 -12.97 -6.63 5.29
C ILE A 44 -14.34 -6.55 4.60
N ILE A 45 -15.17 -5.58 5.01
CA ILE A 45 -16.50 -5.38 4.47
C ILE A 45 -16.52 -4.27 3.43
N TRP A 46 -17.52 -4.24 2.58
CA TRP A 46 -17.67 -3.18 1.58
C TRP A 46 -17.75 -1.78 2.21
N ALA A 47 -18.48 -1.64 3.31
CA ALA A 47 -18.73 -0.39 4.03
C ALA A 47 -19.19 0.76 3.10
N THR A 48 -19.94 0.43 2.06
CA THR A 48 -20.52 1.36 1.09
C THR A 48 -21.91 0.91 0.69
N ASP A 49 -22.75 1.85 0.24
CA ASP A 49 -24.08 1.51 -0.25
C ASP A 49 -23.98 0.76 -1.59
N PRO A 50 -24.96 -0.12 -1.90
CA PRO A 50 -25.04 -0.75 -3.20
C PRO A 50 -25.06 0.27 -4.34
N THR A 51 -24.35 -0.04 -5.43
CA THR A 51 -24.39 0.72 -6.69
C THR A 51 -24.87 -0.19 -7.81
N PRO A 52 -25.28 0.34 -8.98
CA PRO A 52 -25.63 -0.49 -10.13
C PRO A 52 -24.50 -1.43 -10.57
N GLU A 53 -23.24 -1.03 -10.35
CA GLU A 53 -22.06 -1.83 -10.65
C GLU A 53 -21.72 -2.82 -9.52
N ASN A 54 -22.18 -2.52 -8.30
CA ASN A 54 -21.91 -3.37 -7.13
C ASN A 54 -23.13 -3.45 -6.23
N LEU A 55 -23.84 -4.59 -6.27
CA LEU A 55 -25.07 -4.87 -5.51
C LEU A 55 -24.79 -5.36 -4.09
N CYS A 56 -23.56 -5.30 -3.59
CA CYS A 56 -23.23 -5.74 -2.24
C CYS A 56 -23.76 -4.77 -1.18
N CYS A 57 -24.25 -5.31 -0.07
CA CYS A 57 -24.68 -4.52 1.08
C CYS A 57 -23.49 -3.98 1.86
N PHE A 58 -23.74 -2.93 2.67
CA PHE A 58 -22.72 -2.27 3.49
C PHE A 58 -21.90 -3.26 4.34
N SER A 59 -22.56 -4.21 5.00
CA SER A 59 -21.95 -5.18 5.90
C SER A 59 -21.44 -6.45 5.24
N ASP A 60 -21.59 -6.59 3.91
CA ASP A 60 -21.12 -7.78 3.21
C ASP A 60 -19.60 -7.83 3.20
N GLU A 61 -19.06 -9.01 3.48
CA GLU A 61 -17.61 -9.25 3.35
C GLU A 61 -17.18 -9.23 1.88
N ILE A 62 -16.01 -8.67 1.60
CA ILE A 62 -15.40 -8.77 0.28
C ILE A 62 -14.81 -10.18 0.13
N THR A 63 -15.29 -10.93 -0.84
CA THR A 63 -14.83 -12.30 -1.12
C THR A 63 -13.90 -12.35 -2.33
N LEU A 64 -13.09 -13.41 -2.42
CA LEU A 64 -12.22 -13.64 -3.59
C LEU A 64 -12.99 -13.61 -4.91
N LYS A 65 -14.19 -14.22 -4.93
CA LYS A 65 -15.05 -14.23 -6.12
C LYS A 65 -15.47 -12.83 -6.53
N GLN A 66 -15.76 -11.96 -5.57
CA GLN A 66 -16.14 -10.57 -5.85
C GLN A 66 -14.95 -9.75 -6.33
N VAL A 67 -13.74 -9.96 -5.79
CA VAL A 67 -12.53 -9.30 -6.29
C VAL A 67 -12.32 -9.61 -7.77
N GLU A 68 -12.53 -10.87 -8.19
CA GLU A 68 -12.40 -11.31 -9.58
C GLU A 68 -13.52 -10.78 -10.50
N SER A 69 -14.73 -10.55 -9.99
CA SER A 69 -15.93 -10.22 -10.80
C SER A 69 -16.46 -8.80 -10.62
N ALA A 70 -16.21 -8.15 -9.48
CA ALA A 70 -16.85 -6.89 -9.13
C ALA A 70 -16.14 -5.63 -9.66
N GLY A 71 -15.08 -5.77 -10.46
CA GLY A 71 -14.38 -4.63 -11.07
C GLY A 71 -13.79 -3.67 -10.02
N ILE A 72 -13.18 -4.20 -8.94
CA ILE A 72 -12.45 -3.35 -7.99
C ILE A 72 -11.23 -2.76 -8.71
N VAL A 73 -11.34 -1.50 -9.06
CA VAL A 73 -10.32 -0.76 -9.82
C VAL A 73 -10.01 0.56 -9.14
N PRO A 74 -8.79 1.10 -9.32
CA PRO A 74 -8.43 2.43 -8.87
C PRO A 74 -9.47 3.49 -9.28
N ARG A 75 -9.68 4.47 -8.41
CA ARG A 75 -10.68 5.52 -8.62
C ARG A 75 -10.52 6.22 -9.97
N VAL A 76 -9.28 6.45 -10.39
CA VAL A 76 -8.99 7.13 -11.67
C VAL A 76 -9.52 6.37 -12.89
N LEU A 77 -9.72 5.06 -12.77
CA LEU A 77 -10.30 4.19 -13.82
C LEU A 77 -11.82 4.01 -13.68
N LYS A 78 -12.44 4.47 -12.59
CA LYS A 78 -13.90 4.44 -12.42
C LYS A 78 -14.55 5.48 -13.32
N ARG A 79 -15.82 5.24 -13.74
CA ARG A 79 -16.58 6.21 -14.52
C ARG A 79 -16.69 7.55 -13.80
N ILE A 80 -16.68 8.66 -14.54
CA ILE A 80 -16.71 10.01 -13.97
C ILE A 80 -17.95 10.24 -13.10
N GLU A 81 -19.10 9.67 -13.48
CA GLU A 81 -20.36 9.74 -12.74
C GLU A 81 -20.21 9.08 -11.37
N SER A 82 -19.64 7.88 -11.34
CA SER A 82 -19.35 7.13 -10.10
C SER A 82 -18.36 7.90 -9.21
N GLN A 83 -17.33 8.50 -9.78
CA GLN A 83 -16.38 9.33 -9.03
C GLN A 83 -17.06 10.54 -8.37
N LYS A 84 -17.94 11.26 -9.13
CA LYS A 84 -18.70 12.41 -8.62
C LYS A 84 -19.68 12.00 -7.53
N GLU A 85 -20.36 10.88 -7.69
CA GLU A 85 -21.30 10.37 -6.70
C GLU A 85 -20.60 10.00 -5.40
N ARG A 86 -19.47 9.27 -5.45
CA ARG A 86 -18.64 8.92 -4.29
C ARG A 86 -18.09 10.17 -3.60
N THR A 87 -17.64 11.17 -4.36
CA THR A 87 -17.21 12.46 -3.77
C THR A 87 -18.36 13.15 -3.03
N ARG A 88 -19.56 13.21 -3.63
CA ARG A 88 -20.71 13.89 -3.01
C ARG A 88 -21.28 13.16 -1.82
N LYS A 89 -21.43 11.83 -1.89
CA LYS A 89 -22.10 11.02 -0.86
C LYS A 89 -21.18 10.52 0.24
N LYS A 90 -19.89 10.31 -0.07
CA LYS A 90 -18.92 9.66 0.81
C LYS A 90 -17.71 10.55 1.14
N ALA A 91 -17.70 11.78 0.66
CA ALA A 91 -16.55 12.71 0.79
C ALA A 91 -15.22 12.10 0.28
N GLU A 92 -15.30 11.15 -0.65
CA GLU A 92 -14.13 10.51 -1.24
C GLU A 92 -13.42 11.48 -2.17
N VAL A 93 -12.40 12.14 -1.66
CA VAL A 93 -11.57 13.08 -2.41
C VAL A 93 -10.17 12.51 -2.53
N PHE A 94 -9.73 12.23 -3.77
CA PHE A 94 -8.37 11.80 -4.01
C PHE A 94 -7.47 13.00 -4.25
N THR A 95 -6.43 13.06 -3.43
CA THR A 95 -5.46 14.14 -3.49
C THR A 95 -4.57 13.98 -4.72
N PRO A 96 -4.44 15.01 -5.58
CA PRO A 96 -3.55 14.95 -6.72
C PRO A 96 -2.11 14.65 -6.32
N THR A 97 -1.41 13.83 -7.09
CA THR A 97 -0.03 13.38 -6.81
C THR A 97 0.93 14.54 -6.51
N ARG A 98 0.79 15.68 -7.19
CA ARG A 98 1.59 16.89 -6.91
C ARG A 98 1.37 17.47 -5.51
N VAL A 99 0.16 17.29 -4.95
CA VAL A 99 -0.18 17.74 -3.59
C VAL A 99 0.35 16.72 -2.59
N CYS A 100 0.15 15.41 -2.85
CA CYS A 100 0.74 14.34 -2.05
C CYS A 100 2.25 14.56 -1.90
N LYS A 101 2.96 14.87 -3.02
CA LYS A 101 4.39 15.17 -2.98
C LYS A 101 4.73 16.28 -2.00
N LYS A 102 4.01 17.42 -2.06
CA LYS A 102 4.27 18.56 -1.17
C LYS A 102 4.05 18.19 0.30
N MET A 103 3.01 17.41 0.60
CA MET A 103 2.72 16.99 1.98
C MET A 103 3.77 16.00 2.49
N VAL A 104 4.19 15.04 1.66
CA VAL A 104 5.28 14.11 2.01
C VAL A 104 6.61 14.87 2.17
N ASP A 105 6.91 15.86 1.32
CA ASP A 105 8.09 16.72 1.45
C ASP A 105 8.08 17.53 2.77
N LEU A 106 6.89 17.93 3.24
CA LEU A 106 6.75 18.60 4.54
C LEU A 106 6.95 17.63 5.70
N ALA A 107 6.27 16.48 5.68
CA ALA A 107 6.41 15.45 6.70
C ALA A 107 7.86 14.95 6.83
N GLU A 108 8.58 14.86 5.73
CA GLU A 108 9.97 14.40 5.72
C GLU A 108 10.94 15.38 6.40
N LYS A 109 10.61 16.70 6.48
CA LYS A 109 11.44 17.69 7.18
C LYS A 109 11.54 17.43 8.69
N ASP A 110 10.52 16.81 9.25
CA ASP A 110 10.48 16.45 10.68
C ASP A 110 11.09 15.07 10.95
N LEU A 111 11.57 14.40 9.89
CA LEU A 111 12.19 13.09 9.97
C LEU A 111 13.70 13.21 9.79
N ASP A 112 14.46 12.45 10.58
CA ASP A 112 15.93 12.37 10.46
C ASP A 112 16.32 11.52 9.22
N VAL A 113 16.21 12.13 8.03
CA VAL A 113 16.46 11.44 6.76
C VAL A 113 17.95 11.15 6.51
N ASP A 114 18.84 11.88 7.15
CA ASP A 114 20.29 11.68 7.04
C ASP A 114 20.69 10.36 7.71
N ASN A 115 19.99 9.98 8.77
CA ASN A 115 20.11 8.66 9.39
C ASN A 115 19.04 7.72 8.81
N TRP A 116 19.37 7.05 7.71
CA TRP A 116 18.43 6.22 7.00
C TRP A 116 17.83 5.08 7.85
N GLU A 117 18.54 4.55 8.86
CA GLU A 117 18.03 3.52 9.78
C GLU A 117 16.95 4.08 10.70
N ASN A 118 17.14 5.29 11.20
CA ASN A 118 16.13 6.01 11.96
C ASN A 118 14.94 6.33 11.06
N PHE A 119 15.20 6.85 9.86
CA PHE A 119 14.16 7.23 8.89
C PHE A 119 13.22 6.06 8.57
N ILE A 120 13.76 4.88 8.23
CA ILE A 120 12.93 3.72 7.90
C ILE A 120 12.12 3.19 9.09
N SER A 121 12.55 3.48 10.32
CA SER A 121 11.92 3.01 11.56
C SER A 121 10.91 4.00 12.12
N LYS A 122 10.84 5.23 11.60
CA LYS A 122 9.87 6.24 12.07
C LYS A 122 8.46 5.83 11.72
N THR A 123 7.62 5.80 12.73
CA THR A 123 6.19 5.50 12.59
C THR A 123 5.50 6.63 11.82
N CYS A 124 4.69 6.24 10.84
CA CYS A 124 3.82 7.15 10.12
C CYS A 124 2.42 6.53 10.00
N LEU A 125 1.40 7.38 10.04
CA LEU A 125 0.01 6.99 9.88
C LEU A 125 -0.65 7.90 8.84
N GLU A 126 -1.18 7.28 7.78
CA GLU A 126 -2.05 7.96 6.82
C GLU A 126 -3.51 7.80 7.25
N VAL A 127 -4.14 8.92 7.57
CA VAL A 127 -5.53 9.00 8.03
C VAL A 127 -6.45 8.95 6.81
N THR A 128 -7.46 8.08 6.81
CA THR A 128 -8.39 7.91 5.67
C THR A 128 -7.63 7.74 4.35
N CYS A 129 -6.80 6.69 4.32
CA CYS A 129 -5.74 6.57 3.32
C CYS A 129 -6.22 6.37 1.87
N GLY A 130 -7.51 6.07 1.64
CA GLY A 130 -8.00 5.75 0.30
C GLY A 130 -7.20 4.59 -0.30
N GLU A 131 -6.55 4.84 -1.45
CA GLU A 131 -5.63 3.90 -2.12
C GLU A 131 -4.17 4.07 -1.67
N ALA A 132 -3.94 4.79 -0.55
CA ALA A 132 -2.65 5.09 0.09
C ALA A 132 -1.66 5.95 -0.74
N PRO A 133 -2.08 7.06 -1.39
CA PRO A 133 -1.21 7.83 -2.27
C PRO A 133 -0.09 8.60 -1.55
N PHE A 134 -0.20 8.83 -0.23
CA PHE A 134 0.87 9.43 0.57
C PHE A 134 1.91 8.40 1.00
N LEU A 135 1.51 7.15 1.17
CA LEU A 135 2.42 6.05 1.52
C LEU A 135 3.16 5.54 0.29
N VAL A 136 2.45 5.30 -0.81
CA VAL A 136 3.01 4.76 -2.06
C VAL A 136 2.40 5.43 -3.28
N SER A 137 3.21 5.72 -4.30
CA SER A 137 2.76 6.41 -5.51
C SER A 137 3.09 5.58 -6.75
N ARG A 138 2.32 4.50 -6.98
CA ARG A 138 2.52 3.62 -8.13
C ARG A 138 2.03 4.24 -9.44
N TYR A 139 1.06 5.11 -9.37
CA TYR A 139 0.45 5.82 -10.50
C TYR A 139 0.01 7.22 -10.08
N ASP A 140 -0.15 8.09 -11.04
CA ASP A 140 -0.74 9.42 -10.82
C ASP A 140 -2.24 9.29 -10.52
N THR A 141 -2.69 9.89 -9.43
CA THR A 141 -4.08 9.79 -8.95
C THR A 141 -5.09 10.53 -9.82
N VAL A 142 -4.63 11.36 -10.76
CA VAL A 142 -5.47 12.15 -11.66
C VAL A 142 -5.51 11.57 -13.07
N THR A 143 -4.34 11.18 -13.61
CA THR A 143 -4.20 10.68 -14.98
C THR A 143 -4.24 9.15 -15.08
N GLY A 144 -3.90 8.45 -13.99
CA GLY A 144 -3.70 6.99 -14.01
C GLY A 144 -2.39 6.56 -14.65
N GLU A 145 -1.49 7.48 -15.00
CA GLU A 145 -0.21 7.12 -15.57
C GLU A 145 0.69 6.43 -14.54
N PRO A 146 1.29 5.27 -14.86
CA PRO A 146 2.23 4.61 -13.96
C PRO A 146 3.46 5.48 -13.67
N ILE A 147 3.85 5.54 -12.40
CA ILE A 147 5.06 6.26 -11.96
C ILE A 147 6.20 5.26 -11.80
N PRO A 148 7.32 5.45 -12.54
CA PRO A 148 8.50 4.59 -12.39
C PRO A 148 9.03 4.58 -10.96
N VAL A 149 9.52 3.43 -10.48
CA VAL A 149 9.98 3.26 -9.10
C VAL A 149 10.96 4.35 -8.62
N PRO A 150 11.95 4.82 -9.45
CA PRO A 150 12.86 5.89 -9.03
C PRO A 150 12.17 7.23 -8.76
N ASP A 151 11.03 7.49 -9.43
CA ASP A 151 10.34 8.78 -9.42
C ASP A 151 9.19 8.83 -8.40
N ARG A 152 8.89 7.71 -7.75
CA ARG A 152 7.82 7.60 -6.75
C ARG A 152 8.08 8.50 -5.55
N ILE A 153 7.01 9.10 -5.04
CA ILE A 153 7.07 10.18 -4.05
C ILE A 153 6.48 9.80 -2.68
N GLY A 154 5.82 8.64 -2.58
CA GLY A 154 5.21 8.19 -1.33
C GLY A 154 6.24 7.98 -0.22
N LEU A 155 5.83 8.12 1.03
CA LEU A 155 6.75 8.04 2.17
C LEU A 155 7.42 6.66 2.28
N LEU A 156 6.66 5.58 2.05
CA LEU A 156 7.20 4.22 2.04
C LEU A 156 8.11 4.00 0.82
N ASP A 157 7.78 4.56 -0.36
CA ASP A 157 8.68 4.53 -1.53
C ASP A 157 10.04 5.18 -1.19
N ARG A 158 10.03 6.31 -0.44
CA ARG A 158 11.27 6.99 -0.01
C ARG A 158 12.06 6.16 1.00
N LYS A 159 11.39 5.51 1.96
CA LYS A 159 12.03 4.57 2.89
C LYS A 159 12.73 3.42 2.12
N LEU A 160 12.04 2.78 1.17
CA LEU A 160 12.60 1.69 0.35
C LEU A 160 13.75 2.16 -0.54
N ARG A 161 13.67 3.39 -1.06
CA ARG A 161 14.77 4.03 -1.82
C ARG A 161 15.98 4.27 -0.93
N ALA A 162 15.79 4.79 0.29
CA ALA A 162 16.87 4.98 1.26
C ALA A 162 17.58 3.66 1.60
N ILE A 163 16.82 2.56 1.76
CA ILE A 163 17.39 1.22 1.91
C ILE A 163 18.26 0.87 0.69
N SER A 164 17.72 0.99 -0.52
CA SER A 164 18.42 0.66 -1.76
C SER A 164 19.73 1.43 -1.95
N GLN A 165 19.76 2.70 -1.53
CA GLN A 165 20.92 3.58 -1.65
C GLN A 165 22.01 3.28 -0.62
N ASN A 166 21.64 2.75 0.54
CA ASN A 166 22.56 2.60 1.66
C ASN A 166 22.99 1.16 1.94
N ILE A 167 22.15 0.16 1.60
CA ILE A 167 22.41 -1.24 1.97
C ILE A 167 23.75 -1.79 1.44
N ARG A 168 24.24 -1.31 0.28
CA ARG A 168 25.53 -1.71 -0.29
C ARG A 168 26.72 -1.07 0.40
N LYS A 169 26.51 0.03 1.15
CA LYS A 169 27.56 0.70 1.92
C LYS A 169 27.88 -0.05 3.21
N TYR A 170 27.02 -1.01 3.60
CA TYR A 170 27.26 -1.87 4.75
C TYR A 170 28.41 -2.82 4.47
N PRO A 171 29.50 -2.77 5.27
CA PRO A 171 30.64 -3.66 5.06
C PRO A 171 30.22 -5.11 5.35
N TYR A 172 30.20 -5.91 4.28
CA TYR A 172 29.97 -7.33 4.37
C TYR A 172 31.12 -7.99 5.14
N GLY A 173 30.85 -8.55 6.33
CA GLY A 173 31.80 -9.41 7.04
C GLY A 173 32.86 -8.74 7.92
N ARG A 174 32.80 -7.45 8.23
CA ARG A 174 33.70 -6.84 9.24
C ARG A 174 33.06 -6.83 10.63
N SER A 175 33.73 -7.45 11.59
CA SER A 175 33.43 -7.32 13.02
C SER A 175 33.60 -5.87 13.45
N GLY A 176 32.51 -5.23 13.89
CA GLY A 176 32.55 -3.86 14.39
C GLY A 176 31.39 -2.95 13.94
N ALA A 177 30.68 -3.25 12.86
CA ALA A 177 29.44 -2.53 12.53
C ALA A 177 28.34 -2.96 13.49
N LYS A 178 27.61 -2.00 14.09
CA LYS A 178 26.40 -2.26 14.89
C LYS A 178 25.50 -3.19 14.10
N ARG A 179 25.41 -4.43 14.53
CA ARG A 179 24.66 -5.51 13.89
C ARG A 179 23.19 -5.10 13.74
N MET A 180 22.61 -5.33 12.57
CA MET A 180 21.19 -5.67 12.48
C MET A 180 21.07 -7.06 13.14
N GLU A 181 20.87 -7.09 14.44
CA GLU A 181 21.17 -8.21 15.34
C GLU A 181 20.37 -9.49 15.07
N TRP A 182 19.23 -9.41 14.39
CA TRP A 182 18.33 -10.56 14.26
C TRP A 182 18.39 -11.28 12.90
N THR A 183 19.01 -10.71 11.87
CA THR A 183 19.16 -11.39 10.57
C THR A 183 20.55 -12.00 10.33
N TYR A 184 21.56 -11.56 11.05
CA TYR A 184 22.95 -11.95 10.81
C TYR A 184 23.34 -13.33 11.33
N ASN A 185 22.73 -13.82 12.40
CA ASN A 185 23.20 -15.01 13.13
C ASN A 185 22.72 -16.37 12.57
N ARG A 186 21.84 -16.42 11.55
CA ARG A 186 21.28 -17.71 11.08
C ARG A 186 21.62 -18.10 9.66
N TYR A 187 22.03 -17.18 8.82
CA TYR A 187 22.37 -17.50 7.43
C TYR A 187 23.53 -16.61 6.98
N LYS A 188 24.41 -17.14 6.10
CA LYS A 188 25.36 -16.36 5.31
C LYS A 188 24.55 -15.48 4.32
N CYS A 189 23.89 -14.47 4.83
CA CYS A 189 22.85 -13.74 4.15
C CYS A 189 23.46 -12.67 3.23
N GLY A 190 23.20 -12.80 1.94
CA GLY A 190 23.52 -11.81 0.96
C GLY A 190 22.71 -10.49 1.13
N TYR A 191 23.01 -9.47 0.35
CA TYR A 191 22.30 -8.18 0.37
C TYR A 191 20.76 -8.29 0.33
N GLY A 192 20.22 -9.38 -0.23
CA GLY A 192 18.77 -9.63 -0.24
C GLY A 192 18.15 -9.76 1.14
N ALA A 193 18.82 -10.47 2.06
CA ALA A 193 18.31 -10.59 3.42
C ALA A 193 18.47 -9.30 4.23
N LEU A 194 19.55 -8.55 4.02
CA LEU A 194 19.72 -7.23 4.62
C LEU A 194 18.64 -6.26 4.15
N TYR A 195 18.38 -6.25 2.84
CA TYR A 195 17.30 -5.44 2.26
C TYR A 195 15.95 -5.83 2.85
N PHE A 196 15.64 -7.12 2.89
CA PHE A 196 14.39 -7.61 3.45
C PHE A 196 14.22 -7.22 4.93
N GLY A 197 15.27 -7.40 5.75
CA GLY A 197 15.24 -6.98 7.15
C GLY A 197 15.00 -5.47 7.34
N ALA A 198 15.58 -4.63 6.47
CA ALA A 198 15.32 -3.20 6.48
C ALA A 198 13.91 -2.87 5.97
N ALA A 199 13.43 -3.56 4.93
CA ALA A 199 12.08 -3.41 4.41
C ALA A 199 11.02 -3.79 5.48
N LEU A 200 11.25 -4.87 6.26
CA LEU A 200 10.37 -5.21 7.38
C LEU A 200 10.21 -4.04 8.36
N LYS A 201 11.30 -3.36 8.73
CA LYS A 201 11.22 -2.17 9.61
C LYS A 201 10.41 -1.06 8.98
N ALA A 202 10.62 -0.78 7.69
CA ALA A 202 9.91 0.25 6.96
C ALA A 202 8.39 -0.04 6.90
N PHE A 203 8.01 -1.29 6.59
CA PHE A 203 6.60 -1.69 6.55
C PHE A 203 5.98 -1.73 7.95
N SER A 204 6.68 -2.28 8.95
CA SER A 204 6.19 -2.35 10.34
C SER A 204 6.02 -0.98 11.01
N SER A 205 6.60 0.08 10.45
CA SER A 205 6.45 1.46 10.92
C SER A 205 5.52 2.32 10.05
N THR A 206 4.84 1.70 9.08
CA THR A 206 3.95 2.40 8.13
C THR A 206 2.53 1.91 8.31
N TYR A 207 1.62 2.81 8.66
CA TYR A 207 0.24 2.54 9.02
C TYR A 207 -0.73 3.38 8.19
N GLY A 208 -1.95 2.87 8.02
CA GLY A 208 -3.05 3.60 7.41
C GLY A 208 -4.39 3.00 7.80
N TYR A 209 -5.45 3.78 7.75
CA TYR A 209 -6.80 3.23 7.87
C TYR A 209 -7.72 3.83 6.82
N GLU A 210 -8.72 3.04 6.44
CA GLU A 210 -9.72 3.44 5.47
C GLU A 210 -11.10 2.89 5.89
N TRP A 211 -12.14 3.64 5.56
CA TRP A 211 -13.51 3.23 5.81
C TRP A 211 -14.00 2.20 4.78
N GLN A 212 -13.78 2.49 3.49
CA GLN A 212 -14.33 1.71 2.38
C GLN A 212 -13.45 0.52 2.04
N GLY A 213 -14.06 -0.67 1.99
CA GLY A 213 -13.30 -1.91 1.78
C GLY A 213 -12.63 -2.01 0.41
N ASP A 214 -13.27 -1.50 -0.66
CA ASP A 214 -12.66 -1.51 -1.99
C ASP A 214 -11.39 -0.65 -2.05
N ASN A 215 -11.42 0.56 -1.48
CA ASN A 215 -10.24 1.42 -1.39
C ASN A 215 -9.16 0.80 -0.49
N LEU A 216 -9.57 0.22 0.65
CA LEU A 216 -8.66 -0.46 1.55
C LEU A 216 -7.92 -1.62 0.88
N LEU A 217 -8.64 -2.44 0.10
CA LEU A 217 -8.02 -3.53 -0.65
C LEU A 217 -7.03 -2.99 -1.69
N LEU A 218 -7.38 -1.91 -2.40
CA LEU A 218 -6.48 -1.24 -3.34
C LEU A 218 -5.25 -0.68 -2.64
N ALA A 219 -5.39 -0.07 -1.45
CA ALA A 219 -4.27 0.40 -0.63
C ALA A 219 -3.32 -0.75 -0.27
N ARG A 220 -3.86 -1.85 0.25
CA ARG A 220 -3.08 -3.04 0.61
C ARG A 220 -2.36 -3.65 -0.60
N ALA A 221 -3.05 -3.75 -1.74
CA ALA A 221 -2.44 -4.22 -2.99
C ALA A 221 -1.32 -3.28 -3.46
N ASN A 222 -1.53 -1.95 -3.40
CA ASN A 222 -0.52 -0.96 -3.74
C ASN A 222 0.74 -1.10 -2.88
N LEU A 223 0.60 -1.27 -1.56
CA LEU A 223 1.75 -1.46 -0.67
C LEU A 223 2.51 -2.76 -0.99
N LEU A 224 1.79 -3.89 -1.16
CA LEU A 224 2.42 -5.17 -1.47
C LEU A 224 3.16 -5.15 -2.81
N LEU A 225 2.52 -4.63 -3.86
CA LEU A 225 3.12 -4.48 -5.19
C LEU A 225 4.32 -3.53 -5.15
N THR A 226 4.27 -2.46 -4.33
CA THR A 226 5.42 -1.55 -4.14
C THR A 226 6.64 -2.30 -3.63
N TYR A 227 6.50 -3.20 -2.65
CA TYR A 227 7.62 -4.05 -2.21
C TYR A 227 8.20 -4.86 -3.36
N CYS A 228 7.35 -5.56 -4.12
CA CYS A 228 7.78 -6.39 -5.25
C CYS A 228 8.50 -5.59 -6.33
N GLU A 229 7.97 -4.41 -6.67
CA GLU A 229 8.52 -3.55 -7.72
C GLU A 229 9.86 -2.92 -7.30
N HIS A 230 10.00 -2.45 -6.05
CA HIS A 230 11.29 -1.98 -5.51
C HIS A 230 12.32 -3.10 -5.46
N TRP A 231 11.92 -4.31 -5.08
CA TRP A 231 12.81 -5.47 -5.10
C TRP A 231 13.28 -5.79 -6.53
N ARG A 232 12.36 -5.88 -7.50
CA ARG A 232 12.69 -6.11 -8.92
C ARG A 232 13.62 -5.01 -9.46
N GLN A 233 13.33 -3.75 -9.13
CA GLN A 233 14.16 -2.61 -9.55
C GLN A 233 15.59 -2.72 -9.04
N TYR A 234 15.77 -3.16 -7.80
CA TYR A 234 17.08 -3.21 -7.16
C TYR A 234 17.87 -4.49 -7.48
N PHE A 235 17.22 -5.66 -7.42
CA PHE A 235 17.87 -6.97 -7.59
C PHE A 235 17.75 -7.56 -8.98
N LYS A 236 16.92 -7.00 -9.87
CA LYS A 236 16.63 -7.50 -11.23
C LYS A 236 16.13 -8.97 -11.25
N ARG A 237 15.41 -9.36 -10.22
CA ARG A 237 14.79 -10.69 -10.05
C ARG A 237 13.55 -10.61 -9.18
N GLU A 238 12.73 -11.64 -9.21
CA GLU A 238 11.55 -11.73 -8.34
C GLU A 238 11.93 -11.82 -6.85
N PRO A 239 11.09 -11.26 -5.96
CA PRO A 239 11.25 -11.46 -4.52
C PRO A 239 10.96 -12.92 -4.14
N ILE A 240 11.54 -13.35 -3.02
CA ILE A 240 11.28 -14.69 -2.47
C ILE A 240 9.82 -14.72 -1.97
N LYS A 241 9.04 -15.76 -2.33
CA LYS A 241 7.63 -15.89 -1.96
C LYS A 241 7.39 -15.70 -0.46
N ALA A 242 8.21 -16.32 0.40
CA ALA A 242 8.11 -16.16 1.85
C ALA A 242 8.32 -14.71 2.34
N HIS A 243 9.12 -13.90 1.64
CA HIS A 243 9.27 -12.48 1.94
C HIS A 243 7.99 -11.71 1.62
N VAL A 244 7.38 -12.01 0.46
CA VAL A 244 6.12 -11.37 0.03
C VAL A 244 4.99 -11.71 0.99
N GLU A 245 4.93 -12.96 1.46
CA GLU A 245 3.95 -13.43 2.44
C GLU A 245 4.04 -12.65 3.76
N ILE A 246 5.25 -12.48 4.30
CA ILE A 246 5.48 -11.71 5.55
C ILE A 246 5.10 -10.24 5.34
N ILE A 247 5.43 -9.64 4.20
CA ILE A 247 5.03 -8.25 3.89
C ILE A 247 3.50 -8.15 3.76
N ALA A 248 2.83 -9.11 3.12
CA ALA A 248 1.37 -9.15 3.02
C ALA A 248 0.70 -9.20 4.40
N GLU A 249 1.25 -10.01 5.32
CA GLU A 249 0.80 -10.09 6.71
C GLU A 249 0.95 -8.74 7.42
N ILE A 250 2.12 -8.08 7.30
CA ILE A 250 2.33 -6.75 7.90
C ILE A 250 1.34 -5.73 7.32
N VAL A 251 1.14 -5.74 6.00
CA VAL A 251 0.23 -4.82 5.33
C VAL A 251 -1.22 -5.04 5.79
N SER A 252 -1.66 -6.29 5.96
CA SER A 252 -3.01 -6.60 6.42
C SER A 252 -3.30 -6.11 7.84
N TRP A 253 -2.29 -6.08 8.72
CA TRP A 253 -2.37 -5.52 10.07
C TRP A 253 -2.28 -4.00 10.10
N ASN A 254 -1.38 -3.43 9.30
CA ASN A 254 -1.02 -2.02 9.39
C ASN A 254 -1.92 -1.11 8.56
N VAL A 255 -2.64 -1.66 7.59
CA VAL A 255 -3.63 -0.91 6.79
C VAL A 255 -4.98 -1.55 7.05
N TRP A 256 -5.73 -1.00 8.03
CA TRP A 256 -6.94 -1.64 8.56
C TRP A 256 -8.22 -0.88 8.25
N GLN A 257 -9.36 -1.57 8.32
CA GLN A 257 -10.67 -0.97 8.11
C GLN A 257 -11.17 -0.33 9.41
N MET A 258 -11.53 0.97 9.37
CA MET A 258 -11.94 1.68 10.58
C MET A 258 -12.83 2.88 10.29
N ASP A 259 -13.82 3.09 11.18
CA ASP A 259 -14.45 4.39 11.40
C ASP A 259 -13.47 5.29 12.18
N GLY A 260 -12.87 6.26 11.50
CA GLY A 260 -11.85 7.12 12.09
C GLY A 260 -12.36 7.99 13.25
N LEU A 261 -13.67 8.27 13.32
CA LEU A 261 -14.26 9.06 14.39
C LEU A 261 -14.52 8.21 15.64
N LYS A 262 -15.06 7.00 15.44
CA LYS A 262 -15.39 6.08 16.54
C LYS A 262 -14.24 5.17 16.96
N LYS A 263 -13.21 5.03 16.11
CA LYS A 263 -12.10 4.08 16.25
C LYS A 263 -12.59 2.61 16.31
N THR A 264 -13.68 2.32 15.59
CA THR A 264 -14.34 1.00 15.54
C THR A 264 -14.42 0.47 14.12
N VAL A 265 -14.72 -0.82 13.97
CA VAL A 265 -15.08 -1.41 12.68
C VAL A 265 -16.31 -0.67 12.12
N PRO A 266 -16.34 -0.28 10.83
CA PRO A 266 -17.42 0.51 10.24
C PRO A 266 -18.81 -0.09 10.49
N GLY A 267 -19.74 0.75 10.95
CA GLY A 267 -21.12 0.34 11.23
C GLY A 267 -21.31 -0.49 12.50
N THR A 268 -20.27 -0.61 13.35
CA THR A 268 -20.31 -1.37 14.62
C THR A 268 -19.75 -0.56 15.77
N ASP A 269 -19.84 -1.11 16.98
CA ASP A 269 -19.20 -0.58 18.20
C ASP A 269 -17.96 -1.41 18.60
N ILE A 270 -17.43 -2.27 17.70
CA ILE A 270 -16.26 -3.12 17.96
C ILE A 270 -14.99 -2.28 17.79
N PRO A 271 -14.19 -2.05 18.87
CA PRO A 271 -12.95 -1.28 18.77
C PRO A 271 -11.93 -1.97 17.88
N CYS A 272 -11.29 -1.20 16.98
CA CYS A 272 -10.29 -1.73 16.08
C CYS A 272 -9.00 -2.12 16.81
N LYS A 273 -8.45 -3.26 16.41
CA LYS A 273 -7.15 -3.77 16.83
C LYS A 273 -6.08 -3.43 15.79
N ILE A 274 -4.89 -3.14 16.29
CA ILE A 274 -3.67 -3.02 15.48
C ILE A 274 -2.56 -3.82 16.12
N LYS A 275 -1.46 -4.01 15.40
CA LYS A 275 -0.29 -4.72 15.91
C LYS A 275 0.84 -3.76 16.26
N ASP A 276 1.30 -3.80 17.50
CA ASP A 276 2.56 -3.21 17.92
C ASP A 276 3.69 -4.20 17.60
N TRP A 277 4.42 -3.91 16.51
CA TRP A 277 5.50 -4.79 16.04
C TRP A 277 6.74 -4.77 16.96
N LYS A 278 6.94 -3.71 17.75
CA LYS A 278 8.05 -3.63 18.71
C LYS A 278 7.80 -4.52 19.91
N ALA A 279 6.59 -4.44 20.45
CA ALA A 279 6.18 -5.28 21.58
C ALA A 279 5.67 -6.66 21.12
N ASN A 280 5.49 -6.87 19.82
CA ASN A 280 4.87 -8.05 19.20
C ASN A 280 3.54 -8.45 19.85
N LYS A 281 2.66 -7.48 20.05
CA LYS A 281 1.34 -7.69 20.67
C LYS A 281 0.25 -6.95 19.93
N GLU A 282 -0.99 -7.45 20.05
CA GLU A 282 -2.20 -6.75 19.61
C GLU A 282 -2.57 -5.71 20.66
N ILE A 283 -2.97 -4.52 20.20
CA ILE A 283 -3.46 -3.43 21.03
C ILE A 283 -4.70 -2.82 20.39
N LEU A 284 -5.55 -2.18 21.17
CA LEU A 284 -6.66 -1.42 20.64
C LEU A 284 -6.16 -0.07 20.13
N PHE A 285 -6.57 0.31 18.92
CA PHE A 285 -6.16 1.60 18.34
C PHE A 285 -6.59 2.80 19.18
N LYS A 286 -7.72 2.71 19.87
CA LYS A 286 -8.19 3.77 20.76
C LYS A 286 -7.23 4.08 21.92
N ASP A 287 -6.44 3.08 22.35
CA ASP A 287 -5.51 3.21 23.48
C ASP A 287 -4.11 3.72 23.04
N VAL A 288 -3.91 3.96 21.74
CA VAL A 288 -2.66 4.53 21.20
C VAL A 288 -2.58 6.00 21.58
N GLY A 289 -1.50 6.40 22.25
CA GLY A 289 -1.24 7.79 22.66
C GLY A 289 -1.84 8.19 24.01
N GLU A 290 -2.58 7.32 24.71
CA GLU A 290 -3.10 7.62 26.05
C GLU A 290 -2.08 7.40 27.19
N ASN A 291 -0.89 6.87 26.86
CA ASN A 291 0.17 6.53 27.83
C ASN A 291 1.47 7.35 27.62
N GLU A 292 1.40 8.51 26.95
CA GLU A 292 2.53 9.43 26.83
C GLU A 292 2.36 10.65 27.72
#